data_c584777324999e1995333aa4f643b1e3
#
_entry.id   c584777324999e1995333aa4f643b1e3
#
_cell.length_a   1.000
_cell.length_b   1.000
_cell.length_c   1.000
_cell.angle_alpha   90.00
_cell.angle_beta   90.00
_cell.angle_gamma   90.00
#
_symmetry.space_group_name_H-M   'P 1'
#
loop_
_entity.id
_entity.type
_entity.pdbx_description
1 polymer ?
#
loop_
_entity_poly.entity_id
_entity_poly.type
_entity_poly.pdbx_seq_one_letter_code
_entity_poly.pdbx_strand_id
1 'polypeptide(L)'
;YLVDFEEPDVFRYRIAGTEISETFGHGNLKGKTLSDILSPSGRDFVTNRWLPVIREGAIVCMKGQVYNSMNRYAFGERQLLPLADEPDGPITGLLGVTVSKWVERLGPVERRNSDMVMFPAAKVP
;
A
#
# COMPACT_ATOMS: atom_id res chain seq x y z
N TYR A 1 0.54 -7.86 -3.03
CA TYR A 1 -0.67 -7.47 -3.74
C TYR A 1 -0.35 -6.74 -5.03
N LEU A 2 -1.20 -6.97 -6.03
CA LEU A 2 -1.18 -6.26 -7.31
C LEU A 2 -2.38 -5.34 -7.36
N VAL A 3 -2.15 -4.10 -7.75
CA VAL A 3 -3.19 -3.07 -7.81
C VAL A 3 -3.15 -2.39 -9.16
N ASP A 4 -4.28 -2.32 -9.81
CA ASP A 4 -4.46 -1.55 -11.05
C ASP A 4 -4.81 -0.11 -10.73
N PHE A 5 -4.28 0.80 -11.53
CA PHE A 5 -4.59 2.22 -11.44
C PHE A 5 -5.56 2.64 -12.53
N GLU A 6 -6.61 3.34 -12.13
CA GLU A 6 -7.59 3.96 -13.03
C GLU A 6 -7.60 5.47 -12.77
N GLU A 7 -7.50 6.26 -13.84
CA GLU A 7 -7.54 7.73 -13.71
C GLU A 7 -8.87 8.19 -13.07
N PRO A 8 -8.86 9.26 -12.29
CA PRO A 8 -7.72 10.11 -11.90
C PRO A 8 -6.96 9.61 -10.67
N ASP A 9 -7.54 8.79 -9.82
CA ASP A 9 -6.98 8.42 -8.53
C ASP A 9 -7.56 7.12 -7.94
N VAL A 10 -8.06 6.22 -8.78
CA VAL A 10 -8.70 4.98 -8.34
C VAL A 10 -7.70 3.83 -8.39
N PHE A 11 -7.54 3.16 -7.24
CA PHE A 11 -6.73 1.97 -7.10
C PHE A 11 -7.62 0.77 -6.83
N ARG A 12 -7.52 -0.24 -7.70
CA ARG A 12 -8.33 -1.46 -7.63
C ARG A 12 -7.45 -2.69 -7.48
N TYR A 13 -7.71 -3.50 -6.48
CA TYR A 13 -6.96 -4.73 -6.26
C TYR A 13 -7.24 -5.75 -7.35
N ARG A 14 -6.17 -6.25 -7.98
CA ARG A 14 -6.20 -7.39 -8.90
C ARG A 14 -5.93 -8.68 -8.16
N ILE A 15 -4.93 -8.67 -7.29
CA ILE A 15 -4.56 -9.79 -6.43
C ILE A 15 -4.21 -9.25 -5.04
N ALA A 16 -4.69 -9.92 -4.01
CA ALA A 16 -4.31 -9.62 -2.64
C ALA A 16 -4.10 -10.93 -1.88
N GLY A 17 -3.00 -11.00 -1.13
CA GLY A 17 -2.72 -12.14 -0.28
C GLY A 17 -3.69 -12.25 0.91
N THR A 18 -3.72 -13.42 1.53
CA THR A 18 -4.61 -13.72 2.65
C THR A 18 -4.42 -12.75 3.82
N GLU A 19 -3.17 -12.46 4.17
CA GLU A 19 -2.86 -11.59 5.32
C GLU A 19 -3.44 -10.18 5.15
N ILE A 20 -3.27 -9.56 3.99
CA ILE A 20 -3.82 -8.23 3.76
C ILE A 20 -5.35 -8.26 3.68
N SER A 21 -5.93 -9.30 3.09
CA SER A 21 -7.38 -9.46 3.02
C SER A 21 -8.00 -9.61 4.41
N GLU A 22 -7.38 -10.39 5.27
CA GLU A 22 -7.81 -10.56 6.67
C GLU A 22 -7.66 -9.26 7.47
N THR A 23 -6.57 -8.52 7.25
CA THR A 23 -6.33 -7.23 7.93
C THR A 23 -7.48 -6.25 7.71
N PHE A 24 -8.05 -6.21 6.52
CA PHE A 24 -9.17 -5.33 6.19
C PHE A 24 -10.55 -5.97 6.40
N GLY A 25 -10.59 -7.25 6.81
CA GLY A 25 -11.84 -7.93 7.16
C GLY A 25 -12.78 -8.23 6.00
N HIS A 26 -12.27 -8.21 4.77
CA HIS A 26 -13.09 -8.39 3.57
C HIS A 26 -12.96 -9.78 2.91
N GLY A 27 -12.17 -10.68 3.47
CA GLY A 27 -11.94 -12.02 2.93
C GLY A 27 -11.19 -12.02 1.61
N ASN A 28 -11.75 -11.45 0.55
CA ASN A 28 -11.10 -11.32 -0.75
C ASN A 28 -11.20 -9.87 -1.27
N LEU A 29 -10.05 -9.25 -1.51
CA LEU A 29 -9.99 -7.86 -1.98
C LEU A 29 -10.03 -7.73 -3.51
N LYS A 30 -10.00 -8.83 -4.26
CA LYS A 30 -10.02 -8.78 -5.72
C LYS A 30 -11.23 -7.99 -6.24
N GLY A 31 -10.96 -6.99 -7.08
CA GLY A 31 -11.98 -6.12 -7.64
C GLY A 31 -12.42 -4.97 -6.75
N LYS A 32 -11.99 -4.93 -5.49
CA LYS A 32 -12.30 -3.84 -4.56
C LYS A 32 -11.35 -2.68 -4.73
N THR A 33 -11.87 -1.45 -4.57
CA THR A 33 -11.06 -0.22 -4.57
C THR A 33 -10.71 0.18 -3.14
N LEU A 34 -9.81 1.15 -2.98
CA LEU A 34 -9.52 1.72 -1.67
C LEU A 34 -10.77 2.33 -1.03
N SER A 35 -11.67 2.90 -1.82
CA SER A 35 -12.94 3.45 -1.32
C SER A 35 -13.86 2.38 -0.76
N ASP A 36 -13.77 1.14 -1.24
CA ASP A 36 -14.60 0.04 -0.76
C ASP A 36 -14.15 -0.50 0.60
N ILE A 37 -12.86 -0.33 0.93
CA ILE A 37 -12.25 -0.96 2.12
C ILE A 37 -11.79 0.03 3.19
N LEU A 38 -11.69 1.31 2.86
CA LEU A 38 -11.19 2.35 3.77
C LEU A 38 -12.20 3.48 3.93
N SER A 39 -12.12 4.16 5.08
CA SER A 39 -12.80 5.43 5.29
C SER A 39 -12.29 6.49 4.30
N PRO A 40 -13.05 7.58 4.04
CA PRO A 40 -12.57 8.64 3.14
C PRO A 40 -11.19 9.19 3.51
N SER A 41 -10.91 9.40 4.79
CA SER A 41 -9.60 9.89 5.23
C SER A 41 -8.50 8.82 5.06
N GLY A 42 -8.80 7.57 5.32
CA GLY A 42 -7.88 6.46 5.10
C GLY A 42 -7.58 6.26 3.62
N ARG A 43 -8.60 6.36 2.78
CA ARG A 43 -8.44 6.32 1.32
C ARG A 43 -7.52 7.42 0.83
N ASP A 44 -7.73 8.65 1.26
CA ASP A 44 -6.90 9.79 0.84
C ASP A 44 -5.46 9.64 1.31
N PHE A 45 -5.27 9.16 2.53
CA PHE A 45 -3.93 8.90 3.07
C PHE A 45 -3.16 7.88 2.23
N VAL A 46 -3.77 6.76 1.89
CA VAL A 46 -3.14 5.71 1.07
C VAL A 46 -2.95 6.20 -0.37
N THR A 47 -3.96 6.84 -0.95
CA THR A 47 -3.89 7.37 -2.32
C THR A 47 -2.71 8.34 -2.47
N ASN A 48 -2.52 9.25 -1.52
CA ASN A 48 -1.41 10.20 -1.56
C ASN A 48 -0.03 9.54 -1.48
N ARG A 49 0.06 8.36 -0.87
CA ARG A 49 1.30 7.58 -0.82
C ARG A 49 1.54 6.76 -2.09
N TRP A 50 0.47 6.31 -2.73
CA TRP A 50 0.56 5.44 -3.91
C TRP A 50 0.67 6.22 -5.23
N LEU A 51 0.11 7.42 -5.30
CA LEU A 51 0.17 8.25 -6.52
C LEU A 51 1.59 8.51 -7.02
N PRO A 52 2.61 8.79 -6.18
CA PRO A 52 3.98 8.95 -6.67
C PRO A 52 4.53 7.73 -7.40
N VAL A 53 4.11 6.53 -7.00
CA VAL A 53 4.50 5.29 -7.70
C VAL A 53 4.02 5.32 -9.15
N ILE A 54 2.81 5.81 -9.37
CA ILE A 54 2.19 5.90 -10.69
C ILE A 54 2.70 7.12 -11.47
N ARG A 55 2.68 8.30 -10.86
CA ARG A 55 2.95 9.58 -11.51
C ARG A 55 4.43 9.81 -11.79
N GLU A 56 5.29 9.36 -10.89
CA GLU A 56 6.72 9.61 -10.94
C GLU A 56 7.54 8.36 -11.23
N GLY A 57 6.89 7.19 -11.31
CA GLY A 57 7.59 5.91 -11.45
C GLY A 57 8.48 5.62 -10.23
N ALA A 58 8.05 6.05 -9.05
CA ALA A 58 8.83 5.92 -7.84
C ALA A 58 8.73 4.53 -7.24
N ILE A 59 9.84 4.04 -6.69
CA ILE A 59 9.84 2.92 -5.75
C ILE A 59 9.75 3.51 -4.35
N VAL A 60 8.82 3.01 -3.55
CA VAL A 60 8.62 3.44 -2.17
C VAL A 60 9.03 2.32 -1.23
N CYS A 61 9.95 2.62 -0.31
CA CYS A 61 10.34 1.72 0.77
C CYS A 61 9.97 2.36 2.10
N MET A 62 9.27 1.60 2.93
CA MET A 62 8.76 2.10 4.20
C MET A 62 9.07 1.12 5.32
N LYS A 63 9.54 1.65 6.46
CA LYS A 63 9.73 0.90 7.70
C LYS A 63 8.92 1.53 8.81
N GLY A 64 8.36 0.72 9.69
CA GLY A 64 7.65 1.17 10.85
C GLY A 64 6.28 0.53 10.99
N GLN A 65 5.32 1.31 11.45
CA GLN A 65 3.96 0.84 11.61
C GLN A 65 3.28 0.76 10.24
N VAL A 66 3.01 -0.47 9.77
CA VAL A 66 2.42 -0.72 8.45
C VAL A 66 0.92 -0.98 8.51
N TYR A 67 0.42 -1.50 9.63
CA TYR A 67 -1.01 -1.71 9.87
C TYR A 67 -1.39 -1.25 11.26
N ASN A 68 -2.64 -0.87 11.43
CA ASN A 68 -3.21 -0.43 12.68
C ASN A 68 -4.66 -0.94 12.80
N SER A 69 -4.94 -1.65 13.88
CA SER A 69 -6.29 -2.08 14.22
C SER A 69 -6.60 -1.73 15.67
N MET A 70 -7.83 -1.96 16.12
CA MET A 70 -8.27 -1.55 17.46
C MET A 70 -7.42 -2.13 18.60
N ASN A 71 -6.98 -3.38 18.48
CA ASN A 71 -6.33 -4.10 19.57
C ASN A 71 -4.84 -4.38 19.34
N ARG A 72 -4.34 -4.12 18.14
CA ARG A 72 -2.95 -4.44 17.79
C ARG A 72 -2.49 -3.57 16.61
N TYR A 73 -1.19 -3.49 16.47
CA TYR A 73 -0.55 -2.86 15.33
C TYR A 73 0.53 -3.78 14.78
N ALA A 74 0.88 -3.58 13.53
CA ALA A 74 1.96 -4.33 12.90
C ALA A 74 3.13 -3.42 12.56
N PHE A 75 4.31 -3.86 12.94
CA PHE A 75 5.57 -3.26 12.50
C PHE A 75 6.19 -4.09 11.39
N GLY A 76 6.82 -3.44 10.46
CA GLY A 76 7.51 -4.12 9.38
C GLY A 76 8.04 -3.21 8.31
N GLU A 77 8.16 -3.79 7.13
CA GLU A 77 8.66 -3.13 5.94
C GLU A 77 7.67 -3.30 4.81
N ARG A 78 7.53 -2.26 4.01
CA ARG A 78 6.71 -2.28 2.80
C ARG A 78 7.48 -1.72 1.64
N GLN A 79 7.36 -2.37 0.49
CA GLN A 79 7.85 -1.86 -0.77
C GLN A 79 6.71 -1.74 -1.75
N LEU A 80 6.69 -0.64 -2.49
CA LEU A 80 5.78 -0.40 -3.59
C LEU A 80 6.59 -0.18 -4.85
N LEU A 81 6.27 -0.95 -5.90
CA LEU A 81 6.98 -0.92 -7.17
C LEU A 81 6.02 -0.58 -8.29
N PRO A 82 6.39 0.32 -9.21
CA PRO A 82 5.56 0.61 -10.36
C PRO A 82 5.55 -0.55 -11.36
N LEU A 83 4.39 -0.75 -11.98
CA LEU A 83 4.19 -1.78 -13.01
C LEU A 83 3.69 -1.13 -14.29
N ALA A 84 4.25 -1.57 -15.42
CA ALA A 84 3.78 -1.24 -16.76
C ALA A 84 3.50 -2.54 -17.51
N ASP A 85 2.55 -2.50 -18.44
CA ASP A 85 2.20 -3.67 -19.26
C ASP A 85 3.29 -3.97 -20.30
N GLU A 86 4.06 -2.96 -20.68
CA GLU A 86 5.12 -3.06 -21.68
C GLU A 86 6.39 -2.36 -21.17
N PRO A 87 7.60 -2.83 -21.59
CA PRO A 87 8.82 -2.08 -21.32
C PRO A 87 8.70 -0.65 -21.85
N ASP A 88 9.11 0.33 -21.05
CA ASP A 88 9.02 1.75 -21.36
C ASP A 88 7.59 2.29 -21.57
N GLY A 89 6.57 1.48 -21.30
CA GLY A 89 5.17 1.90 -21.37
C GLY A 89 4.73 2.71 -20.15
N PRO A 90 3.50 3.24 -20.20
CA PRO A 90 2.94 3.95 -19.05
C PRO A 90 2.77 3.04 -17.85
N ILE A 91 2.92 3.59 -16.66
CA ILE A 91 2.69 2.85 -15.42
C ILE A 91 1.19 2.77 -15.19
N THR A 92 0.67 1.55 -15.11
CA THR A 92 -0.76 1.25 -15.01
C THR A 92 -1.14 0.57 -13.71
N GLY A 93 -0.17 0.33 -12.82
CA GLY A 93 -0.42 -0.31 -11.55
C GLY A 93 0.79 -0.34 -10.66
N LEU A 94 0.65 -1.01 -9.54
CA LEU A 94 1.75 -1.21 -8.59
C LEU A 94 1.73 -2.62 -8.00
N LEU A 95 2.92 -3.07 -7.61
CA LEU A 95 3.13 -4.27 -6.81
C LEU A 95 3.51 -3.82 -5.39
N GLY A 96 2.76 -4.27 -4.41
CA GLY A 96 3.05 -4.04 -3.01
C GLY A 96 3.47 -5.32 -2.30
N VAL A 97 4.54 -5.22 -1.53
CA VAL A 97 5.02 -6.31 -0.66
C VAL A 97 5.16 -5.76 0.75
N THR A 98 4.55 -6.45 1.71
CA THR A 98 4.65 -6.09 3.12
C THR A 98 5.08 -7.30 3.92
N VAL A 99 6.10 -7.13 4.73
CA VAL A 99 6.55 -8.12 5.73
C VAL A 99 6.36 -7.47 7.09
N SER A 100 5.56 -8.08 7.95
CA SER A 100 5.17 -7.47 9.22
C SER A 100 5.05 -8.46 10.34
N LYS A 101 5.10 -7.93 11.57
CA LYS A 101 4.84 -8.66 12.80
C LYS A 101 3.80 -7.90 13.61
N TRP A 102 2.74 -8.60 14.00
CA TRP A 102 1.70 -8.04 14.84
C TRP A 102 2.14 -7.98 16.31
N VAL A 103 1.82 -6.88 16.97
CA VAL A 103 2.07 -6.65 18.39
C VAL A 103 0.77 -6.24 19.04
N GLU A 104 0.46 -6.83 20.20
CA GLU A 104 -0.71 -6.42 20.97
C GLU A 104 -0.55 -4.99 21.49
N ARG A 105 -1.63 -4.25 21.46
CA ARG A 105 -1.64 -2.86 21.89
C ARG A 105 -1.85 -2.81 23.40
N LEU A 106 -0.86 -2.28 24.11
CA LEU A 106 -0.90 -2.01 25.53
C LEU A 106 -0.93 -0.48 25.73
N GLY A 107 -2.11 0.07 26.04
CA GLY A 107 -2.25 1.50 26.29
C GLY A 107 -2.85 2.32 25.15
N PRO A 108 -2.79 3.67 25.24
CA PRO A 108 -3.40 4.55 24.25
C PRO A 108 -2.79 4.40 22.85
N VAL A 109 -3.63 4.62 21.86
CA VAL A 109 -3.23 4.51 20.44
C VAL A 109 -2.35 5.70 20.07
N GLU A 110 -1.08 5.44 19.85
CA GLU A 110 -0.17 6.42 19.27
C GLU A 110 0.15 6.04 17.83
N ARG A 111 -0.03 6.99 16.91
CA ARG A 111 0.53 6.87 15.56
C ARG A 111 2.01 7.15 15.65
N ARG A 112 2.82 6.14 15.35
CA ARG A 112 4.26 6.32 15.18
C ARG A 112 4.56 6.66 13.74
N ASN A 113 5.43 7.65 13.54
CA ASN A 113 5.91 7.97 12.20
C ASN A 113 6.69 6.79 11.64
N SER A 114 6.41 6.49 10.38
CA SER A 114 7.16 5.49 9.63
C SER A 114 8.26 6.16 8.81
N ASP A 115 9.44 5.57 8.78
CA ASP A 115 10.49 6.01 7.88
C ASP A 115 10.12 5.61 6.45
N MET A 116 10.17 6.57 5.55
CA MET A 116 9.83 6.35 4.15
C MET A 116 10.92 6.93 3.25
N VAL A 117 11.33 6.13 2.27
CA VAL A 117 12.29 6.53 1.24
C VAL A 117 11.66 6.29 -0.12
N MET A 118 11.76 7.28 -1.00
CA MET A 118 11.32 7.20 -2.38
C MET A 118 12.48 7.44 -3.33
N PHE A 119 12.55 6.68 -4.42
CA PHE A 119 13.52 6.90 -5.48
C PHE A 119 12.97 6.46 -6.83
N PRO A 120 13.44 7.06 -7.96
CA PRO A 120 12.98 6.68 -9.30
C PRO A 120 13.34 5.24 -9.63
N ALA A 121 12.39 4.48 -10.18
CA ALA A 121 12.61 3.08 -10.56
C ALA A 121 13.73 2.93 -11.60
N ALA A 122 13.82 3.86 -12.54
CA ALA A 122 14.84 3.85 -13.58
C ALA A 122 16.28 4.04 -13.07
N LYS A 123 16.46 4.42 -11.81
CA LYS A 123 17.78 4.63 -11.18
C LYS A 123 18.12 3.58 -10.14
N VAL A 124 17.35 2.51 -10.07
CA VAL A 124 17.66 1.38 -9.19
C VAL A 124 18.88 0.67 -9.75
N PRO A 125 19.97 0.55 -8.99
CA PRO A 125 21.16 -0.15 -9.44
C PRO A 125 20.91 -1.66 -9.61
#